data_a4db015006132e1a65335f2446da018b
#
_entry.id   a4db015006132e1a65335f2446da018b
#
_cell.length_a   1.000
_cell.length_b   1.000
_cell.length_c   1.000
_cell.angle_alpha   90.00
_cell.angle_beta   90.00
_cell.angle_gamma   90.00
#
_symmetry.space_group_name_H-M   'P 1'
#
loop_
_entity.id
_entity.type
_entity.pdbx_description
1 polymer ?
#
loop_
_entity_poly.entity_id
_entity_poly.type
_entity_poly.pdbx_seq_one_letter_code
_entity_poly.pdbx_strand_id
1 'polypeptide(L)'
;MRNPLRYLFSLSPERVKSLEEQLFSARIDLDVKRLLIIARTVGVLVGLLIVLSVFFFDRFLFTVADLFFDFQYAVFTIPLMLIVAFAATLGVYYAIISYPKIEMRNRSRAIDASMYEMVSYMYALHHCGATLYASIESMARYADYYGDAAKEFRQVVSDMDFCGYDQFTALQRLADTTPSNKFRYFISEFSSTYRSVGNAETFLYGKLMEMREEMRISQKAYLSSLGTIAEMYITLFVAGPLFVVIVIMVLGMISGSNPIILASVVYLMLPVGTAIFIVLLDTLGQAYIIDRLQMPASTLLHYPNKEIVEAKVDETPLFEQLKKYDKREKYVEFIRHPLIVMKDKPELVLIFSIPIALIVCIVMYINMVPVPFSPYLIYEWGSSVDDVIVTAILVALIPYAIFYSMQTRHVRNVEASLPDFSRQLGSLVKHNMTLTRAIDLTSQEGRSYIQNDIRALSRDLMWSEKLSIALRRFADRMKSLAVDRMVILISETEHFTNNLSTTLDLLYHESKNAESLKLERQSDMGVYVVIIFMSFAVFLFVQIIMSEVFLNIMLENADALSYLSSGSGVGFPAQLYQMIIYHSVLIHGFCSGLVAGMMGGGSIKGGIKYSCMMLLAGAVIFNLVAMIM
;
A
#
# COMPACT_ATOMS: atom_id res chain seq x y z
N MET A 1 -34.18 -2.27 -42.01
CA MET A 1 -34.12 -1.58 -40.70
C MET A 1 -32.76 -1.78 -40.09
N ARG A 2 -31.87 -0.75 -40.09
CA ARG A 2 -30.55 -0.82 -39.48
C ARG A 2 -30.75 -0.67 -37.97
N ASN A 3 -30.36 -1.70 -37.18
CA ASN A 3 -30.51 -1.74 -35.73
C ASN A 3 -29.78 -0.54 -35.08
N PRO A 4 -30.50 0.40 -34.42
CA PRO A 4 -29.90 1.57 -33.80
C PRO A 4 -28.89 1.19 -32.68
N LEU A 5 -29.07 0.02 -32.08
CA LEU A 5 -28.15 -0.52 -31.06
C LEU A 5 -26.76 -0.87 -31.58
N ARG A 6 -26.59 -1.08 -32.90
CA ARG A 6 -25.26 -1.30 -33.50
C ARG A 6 -24.38 -0.04 -33.51
N TYR A 7 -24.98 1.14 -33.56
CA TYR A 7 -24.25 2.42 -33.57
C TYR A 7 -23.74 2.83 -32.18
N LEU A 8 -24.45 2.46 -31.12
CA LEU A 8 -24.05 2.76 -29.73
C LEU A 8 -22.76 2.04 -29.31
N PHE A 9 -22.45 0.90 -29.95
CA PHE A 9 -21.30 0.06 -29.62
C PHE A 9 -20.27 -0.07 -30.77
N SER A 10 -20.39 0.68 -31.85
CA SER A 10 -19.41 0.73 -32.93
C SER A 10 -18.41 1.86 -32.68
N LEU A 11 -17.16 1.48 -32.44
CA LEU A 11 -16.06 2.45 -32.35
C LEU A 11 -15.66 2.90 -33.77
N SER A 12 -15.29 4.19 -33.91
CA SER A 12 -14.70 4.70 -35.15
C SER A 12 -13.37 3.99 -35.43
N PRO A 13 -12.96 3.82 -36.73
CA PRO A 13 -11.69 3.19 -37.06
C PRO A 13 -10.49 3.81 -36.34
N GLU A 14 -10.50 5.12 -36.15
CA GLU A 14 -9.47 5.87 -35.43
C GLU A 14 -9.39 5.45 -33.95
N ARG A 15 -10.54 5.24 -33.30
CA ARG A 15 -10.58 4.75 -31.90
C ARG A 15 -10.11 3.30 -31.78
N VAL A 16 -10.39 2.46 -32.78
CA VAL A 16 -9.88 1.08 -32.80
C VAL A 16 -8.36 1.08 -32.89
N LYS A 17 -7.78 1.91 -33.78
CA LYS A 17 -6.32 2.05 -33.90
C LYS A 17 -5.69 2.60 -32.62
N SER A 18 -6.29 3.62 -32.01
CA SER A 18 -5.78 4.17 -30.73
C SER A 18 -5.87 3.16 -29.59
N LEU A 19 -6.89 2.29 -29.56
CA LEU A 19 -7.00 1.21 -28.57
C LEU A 19 -5.95 0.11 -28.81
N GLU A 20 -5.64 -0.19 -30.07
CA GLU A 20 -4.59 -1.15 -30.42
C GLU A 20 -3.22 -0.64 -29.96
N GLU A 21 -2.92 0.64 -30.20
CA GLU A 21 -1.71 1.30 -29.69
C GLU A 21 -1.66 1.32 -28.15
N GLN A 22 -2.79 1.55 -27.48
CA GLN A 22 -2.89 1.53 -26.01
C GLN A 22 -2.69 0.12 -25.44
N LEU A 23 -3.29 -0.92 -26.06
CA LEU A 23 -3.11 -2.32 -25.65
C LEU A 23 -1.65 -2.75 -25.82
N PHE A 24 -1.03 -2.41 -26.93
CA PHE A 24 0.37 -2.68 -27.19
C PHE A 24 1.28 -1.99 -26.16
N SER A 25 1.07 -0.69 -25.92
CA SER A 25 1.84 0.08 -24.93
C SER A 25 1.59 -0.38 -23.50
N ALA A 26 0.41 -0.92 -23.20
CA ALA A 26 0.08 -1.51 -21.91
C ALA A 26 0.64 -2.94 -21.74
N ARG A 27 1.21 -3.56 -22.79
CA ARG A 27 1.60 -4.98 -22.87
C ARG A 27 0.48 -5.94 -22.48
N ILE A 28 -0.76 -5.62 -22.85
CA ILE A 28 -1.91 -6.49 -22.66
C ILE A 28 -2.04 -7.36 -23.90
N ASP A 29 -1.86 -8.66 -23.74
CA ASP A 29 -1.96 -9.66 -24.80
C ASP A 29 -3.44 -9.98 -25.11
N LEU A 30 -4.19 -8.95 -25.49
CA LEU A 30 -5.61 -9.05 -25.85
C LEU A 30 -5.86 -8.30 -27.17
N ASP A 31 -6.53 -8.98 -28.09
CA ASP A 31 -7.02 -8.37 -29.32
C ASP A 31 -8.14 -7.36 -29.02
N VAL A 32 -8.18 -6.22 -29.71
CA VAL A 32 -9.24 -5.20 -29.55
C VAL A 32 -10.63 -5.82 -29.71
N LYS A 33 -10.77 -6.79 -30.65
CA LYS A 33 -12.04 -7.51 -30.84
C LYS A 33 -12.46 -8.28 -29.59
N ARG A 34 -11.52 -8.98 -28.93
CA ARG A 34 -11.79 -9.73 -27.69
C ARG A 34 -12.12 -8.78 -26.53
N LEU A 35 -11.41 -7.68 -26.39
CA LEU A 35 -11.69 -6.65 -25.38
C LEU A 35 -13.12 -6.09 -25.54
N LEU A 36 -13.56 -5.79 -26.76
CA LEU A 36 -14.90 -5.30 -27.04
C LEU A 36 -15.99 -6.34 -26.76
N ILE A 37 -15.72 -7.62 -27.04
CA ILE A 37 -16.64 -8.71 -26.70
C ILE A 37 -16.77 -8.83 -25.17
N ILE A 38 -15.64 -8.82 -24.44
CA ILE A 38 -15.63 -8.88 -22.98
C ILE A 38 -16.38 -7.69 -22.40
N ALA A 39 -16.12 -6.46 -22.89
CA ALA A 39 -16.78 -5.26 -22.39
C ALA A 39 -18.31 -5.32 -22.59
N ARG A 40 -18.78 -5.86 -23.72
CA ARG A 40 -20.23 -6.02 -23.99
C ARG A 40 -20.85 -7.10 -23.12
N THR A 41 -20.21 -8.28 -23.05
CA THR A 41 -20.77 -9.41 -22.28
C THR A 41 -20.80 -9.10 -20.78
N VAL A 42 -19.74 -8.55 -20.21
CA VAL A 42 -19.69 -8.19 -18.79
C VAL A 42 -20.65 -7.03 -18.49
N GLY A 43 -20.70 -6.01 -19.35
CA GLY A 43 -21.65 -4.89 -19.17
C GLY A 43 -23.10 -5.37 -19.14
N VAL A 44 -23.51 -6.21 -20.09
CA VAL A 44 -24.87 -6.77 -20.13
C VAL A 44 -25.14 -7.66 -18.91
N LEU A 45 -24.16 -8.46 -18.51
CA LEU A 45 -24.30 -9.37 -17.35
C LEU A 45 -24.48 -8.58 -16.04
N VAL A 46 -23.73 -7.49 -15.85
CA VAL A 46 -23.89 -6.61 -14.68
C VAL A 46 -25.24 -5.90 -14.70
N GLY A 47 -25.68 -5.39 -15.86
CA GLY A 47 -27.01 -4.80 -15.98
C GLY A 47 -28.14 -5.79 -15.64
N LEU A 48 -28.03 -7.03 -16.11
CA LEU A 48 -28.98 -8.09 -15.81
C LEU A 48 -28.95 -8.51 -14.32
N LEU A 49 -27.76 -8.56 -13.72
CA LEU A 49 -27.58 -8.82 -12.28
C LEU A 49 -28.24 -7.73 -11.42
N ILE A 50 -28.13 -6.45 -11.81
CA ILE A 50 -28.79 -5.35 -11.11
C ILE A 50 -30.30 -5.49 -11.21
N VAL A 51 -30.84 -5.75 -12.41
CA VAL A 51 -32.29 -5.96 -12.60
C VAL A 51 -32.76 -7.13 -11.73
N LEU A 52 -32.02 -8.24 -11.72
CA LEU A 52 -32.35 -9.44 -10.92
C LEU A 52 -32.28 -9.15 -9.41
N SER A 53 -31.22 -8.47 -8.95
CA SER A 53 -31.04 -8.16 -7.53
C SER A 53 -32.15 -7.27 -7.00
N VAL A 54 -32.57 -6.29 -7.79
CA VAL A 54 -33.66 -5.39 -7.38
C VAL A 54 -34.99 -6.12 -7.47
N PHE A 55 -35.20 -6.99 -8.47
CA PHE A 55 -36.40 -7.83 -8.54
C PHE A 55 -36.55 -8.75 -7.31
N PHE A 56 -35.45 -9.38 -6.87
CA PHE A 56 -35.43 -10.15 -5.62
C PHE A 56 -35.61 -9.31 -4.37
N PHE A 57 -34.99 -8.14 -4.34
CA PHE A 57 -35.07 -7.20 -3.22
C PHE A 57 -36.49 -6.63 -3.10
N ASP A 58 -37.12 -6.27 -4.21
CA ASP A 58 -38.49 -5.78 -4.25
C ASP A 58 -39.46 -6.89 -3.78
N ARG A 59 -39.23 -8.14 -4.22
CA ARG A 59 -40.03 -9.29 -3.76
C ARG A 59 -39.82 -9.60 -2.27
N PHE A 60 -38.60 -9.46 -1.77
CA PHE A 60 -38.30 -9.60 -0.34
C PHE A 60 -38.94 -8.48 0.49
N LEU A 61 -38.83 -7.22 0.02
CA LEU A 61 -39.53 -6.08 0.64
C LEU A 61 -41.04 -6.23 0.61
N PHE A 62 -41.61 -6.69 -0.50
CA PHE A 62 -43.07 -6.97 -0.59
C PHE A 62 -43.51 -8.06 0.41
N THR A 63 -42.70 -9.08 0.62
CA THR A 63 -43.01 -10.15 1.60
C THR A 63 -42.90 -9.64 3.06
N VAL A 64 -42.04 -8.64 3.31
CA VAL A 64 -41.88 -8.03 4.64
C VAL A 64 -42.76 -6.77 4.83
N ALA A 65 -43.14 -6.10 3.72
CA ALA A 65 -43.84 -4.80 3.72
C ALA A 65 -45.29 -4.88 3.29
N ASP A 66 -45.93 -6.08 3.26
CA ASP A 66 -47.39 -6.23 3.10
C ASP A 66 -48.21 -5.40 4.12
N LEU A 67 -47.52 -4.66 4.99
CA LEU A 67 -48.11 -3.78 6.00
C LEU A 67 -48.14 -2.28 5.63
N PHE A 68 -47.41 -1.77 4.62
CA PHE A 68 -47.23 -0.30 4.54
C PHE A 68 -47.07 0.39 3.16
N PHE A 69 -47.19 -0.25 1.97
CA PHE A 69 -46.92 0.50 0.73
C PHE A 69 -47.91 0.29 -0.40
N ASP A 70 -48.51 1.39 -0.86
CA ASP A 70 -49.48 1.52 -1.94
C ASP A 70 -48.86 1.30 -3.34
N PHE A 71 -49.69 0.75 -4.26
CA PHE A 71 -49.43 0.45 -5.67
C PHE A 71 -48.82 1.61 -6.52
N GLN A 72 -48.87 2.83 -6.05
CA GLN A 72 -48.33 4.00 -6.76
C GLN A 72 -46.79 4.02 -6.85
N TYR A 73 -46.07 3.37 -5.94
CA TYR A 73 -44.60 3.38 -5.94
C TYR A 73 -44.00 2.48 -7.03
N ALA A 74 -44.66 1.38 -7.42
CA ALA A 74 -44.18 0.45 -8.45
C ALA A 74 -44.08 1.10 -9.85
N VAL A 75 -44.92 2.07 -10.16
CA VAL A 75 -44.92 2.79 -11.46
C VAL A 75 -43.68 3.67 -11.63
N PHE A 76 -43.10 4.22 -10.56
CA PHE A 76 -41.90 5.05 -10.61
C PHE A 76 -40.62 4.24 -10.40
N THR A 77 -40.66 3.13 -9.65
CA THR A 77 -39.46 2.34 -9.33
C THR A 77 -38.96 1.53 -10.53
N ILE A 78 -39.85 0.94 -11.33
CA ILE A 78 -39.45 0.11 -12.49
C ILE A 78 -38.68 0.94 -13.56
N PRO A 79 -39.18 2.10 -14.04
CA PRO A 79 -38.42 2.89 -15.01
C PRO A 79 -37.12 3.44 -14.45
N LEU A 80 -37.08 3.84 -13.16
CA LEU A 80 -35.85 4.28 -12.50
C LEU A 80 -34.81 3.16 -12.45
N MET A 81 -35.23 1.94 -12.14
CA MET A 81 -34.38 0.75 -12.14
C MET A 81 -33.80 0.42 -13.52
N LEU A 82 -34.60 0.50 -14.57
CA LEU A 82 -34.14 0.28 -15.94
C LEU A 82 -33.11 1.35 -16.34
N ILE A 83 -33.31 2.58 -15.93
CA ILE A 83 -32.33 3.68 -16.15
C ILE A 83 -31.02 3.38 -15.40
N VAL A 84 -31.09 2.99 -14.14
CA VAL A 84 -29.89 2.66 -13.33
C VAL A 84 -29.17 1.44 -13.91
N ALA A 85 -29.88 0.37 -14.28
CA ALA A 85 -29.30 -0.81 -14.91
C ALA A 85 -28.66 -0.48 -16.27
N PHE A 86 -29.29 0.36 -17.08
CA PHE A 86 -28.74 0.83 -18.35
C PHE A 86 -27.51 1.71 -18.13
N ALA A 87 -27.55 2.64 -17.19
CA ALA A 87 -26.42 3.48 -16.83
C ALA A 87 -25.23 2.65 -16.30
N ALA A 88 -25.50 1.64 -15.48
CA ALA A 88 -24.49 0.72 -14.99
C ALA A 88 -23.87 -0.13 -16.12
N THR A 89 -24.70 -0.64 -17.04
CA THR A 89 -24.21 -1.36 -18.24
C THR A 89 -23.26 -0.50 -19.07
N LEU A 90 -23.65 0.75 -19.34
CA LEU A 90 -22.80 1.70 -20.05
C LEU A 90 -21.55 2.05 -19.25
N GLY A 91 -21.68 2.28 -17.94
CA GLY A 91 -20.55 2.58 -17.04
C GLY A 91 -19.50 1.46 -17.07
N VAL A 92 -19.90 0.21 -16.91
CA VAL A 92 -19.01 -0.96 -16.98
C VAL A 92 -18.39 -1.12 -18.36
N TYR A 93 -19.16 -0.93 -19.43
CA TYR A 93 -18.65 -0.97 -20.80
C TYR A 93 -17.54 0.04 -21.02
N TYR A 94 -17.77 1.31 -20.63
CA TYR A 94 -16.75 2.38 -20.76
C TYR A 94 -15.57 2.17 -19.82
N ALA A 95 -15.79 1.62 -18.62
CA ALA A 95 -14.72 1.29 -17.68
C ALA A 95 -13.75 0.25 -18.26
N ILE A 96 -14.28 -0.83 -18.86
CA ILE A 96 -13.45 -1.87 -19.48
C ILE A 96 -12.70 -1.33 -20.70
N ILE A 97 -13.31 -0.48 -21.54
CA ILE A 97 -12.64 0.13 -22.69
C ILE A 97 -11.57 1.14 -22.24
N SER A 98 -11.75 1.80 -21.09
CA SER A 98 -10.78 2.75 -20.55
C SER A 98 -9.63 2.07 -19.80
N TYR A 99 -9.77 0.79 -19.46
CA TYR A 99 -8.77 0.03 -18.70
C TYR A 99 -7.38 0.01 -19.35
N PRO A 100 -7.20 -0.25 -20.66
CA PRO A 100 -5.88 -0.21 -21.30
C PRO A 100 -5.22 1.17 -21.19
N LYS A 101 -5.99 2.25 -21.28
CA LYS A 101 -5.48 3.61 -21.11
C LYS A 101 -5.01 3.89 -19.68
N ILE A 102 -5.73 3.38 -18.70
CA ILE A 102 -5.36 3.49 -17.28
C ILE A 102 -4.08 2.70 -17.04
N GLU A 103 -4.02 1.46 -17.52
CA GLU A 103 -2.85 0.59 -17.36
C GLU A 103 -1.61 1.14 -18.07
N MET A 104 -1.75 1.65 -19.29
CA MET A 104 -0.68 2.37 -19.99
C MET A 104 -0.14 3.55 -19.17
N ARG A 105 -1.03 4.34 -18.54
CA ARG A 105 -0.63 5.47 -17.69
C ARG A 105 0.06 4.99 -16.40
N ASN A 106 -0.45 3.93 -15.78
CA ASN A 106 0.15 3.35 -14.58
C ASN A 106 1.55 2.83 -14.89
N ARG A 107 1.71 2.13 -16.01
CA ARG A 107 3.00 1.64 -16.48
C ARG A 107 3.96 2.80 -16.80
N SER A 108 3.49 3.86 -17.48
CA SER A 108 4.29 5.06 -17.74
C SER A 108 4.83 5.66 -16.43
N ARG A 109 3.96 5.82 -15.42
CA ARG A 109 4.35 6.34 -14.10
C ARG A 109 5.33 5.43 -13.38
N ALA A 110 5.14 4.11 -13.44
CA ALA A 110 6.02 3.13 -12.82
C ALA A 110 7.42 3.13 -13.47
N ILE A 111 7.48 3.28 -14.81
CA ILE A 111 8.74 3.47 -15.54
C ILE A 111 9.42 4.78 -15.09
N ASP A 112 8.69 5.91 -15.09
CA ASP A 112 9.23 7.22 -14.69
C ASP A 112 9.77 7.19 -13.25
N ALA A 113 9.06 6.54 -12.34
CA ALA A 113 9.44 6.42 -10.93
C ALA A 113 10.71 5.58 -10.71
N SER A 114 11.00 4.61 -11.59
CA SER A 114 12.17 3.74 -11.47
C SER A 114 13.36 4.15 -12.34
N MET A 115 13.24 5.26 -13.09
CA MET A 115 14.31 5.73 -13.99
C MET A 115 15.59 6.10 -13.23
N TYR A 116 15.48 6.75 -12.09
CA TYR A 116 16.64 7.14 -11.28
C TYR A 116 17.51 5.93 -10.92
N GLU A 117 16.90 4.89 -10.39
CA GLU A 117 17.57 3.66 -9.96
C GLU A 117 18.23 2.93 -11.15
N MET A 118 17.53 2.91 -12.28
CA MET A 118 18.02 2.33 -13.52
C MET A 118 19.22 3.12 -14.06
N VAL A 119 19.14 4.46 -14.13
CA VAL A 119 20.22 5.32 -14.61
C VAL A 119 21.43 5.25 -13.69
N SER A 120 21.22 5.20 -12.37
CA SER A 120 22.29 5.03 -11.39
C SER A 120 23.05 3.72 -11.60
N TYR A 121 22.34 2.62 -11.79
CA TYR A 121 22.96 1.33 -12.06
C TYR A 121 23.73 1.32 -13.39
N MET A 122 23.14 1.86 -14.46
CA MET A 122 23.83 1.98 -15.74
C MET A 122 25.09 2.86 -15.65
N TYR A 123 25.01 3.99 -14.95
CA TYR A 123 26.16 4.84 -14.69
C TYR A 123 27.29 4.08 -14.01
N ALA A 124 26.96 3.34 -12.92
CA ALA A 124 27.95 2.55 -12.19
C ALA A 124 28.63 1.51 -13.06
N LEU A 125 27.90 0.78 -13.89
CA LEU A 125 28.46 -0.20 -14.83
C LEU A 125 29.37 0.45 -15.87
N HIS A 126 28.93 1.54 -16.51
CA HIS A 126 29.74 2.27 -17.51
C HIS A 126 31.00 2.91 -16.89
N HIS A 127 30.88 3.44 -15.68
CA HIS A 127 32.02 3.99 -14.95
C HIS A 127 33.08 2.91 -14.62
N CYS A 128 32.65 1.65 -14.45
CA CYS A 128 33.54 0.50 -14.28
C CYS A 128 34.03 -0.10 -15.60
N GLY A 129 33.71 0.50 -16.74
CA GLY A 129 34.18 0.07 -18.05
C GLY A 129 33.33 -1.01 -18.72
N ALA A 130 32.12 -1.28 -18.24
CA ALA A 130 31.22 -2.23 -18.90
C ALA A 130 30.85 -1.74 -20.31
N THR A 131 30.78 -2.67 -21.25
CA THR A 131 30.29 -2.37 -22.62
C THR A 131 28.79 -2.10 -22.61
N LEU A 132 28.28 -1.44 -23.68
CA LEU A 132 26.84 -1.20 -23.80
C LEU A 132 26.02 -2.50 -23.73
N TYR A 133 26.45 -3.54 -24.45
CA TYR A 133 25.78 -4.84 -24.43
C TYR A 133 25.75 -5.45 -23.02
N ALA A 134 26.91 -5.49 -22.34
CA ALA A 134 26.99 -6.03 -20.97
C ALA A 134 26.11 -5.26 -19.98
N SER A 135 26.02 -3.94 -20.11
CA SER A 135 25.15 -3.09 -19.27
C SER A 135 23.67 -3.37 -19.52
N ILE A 136 23.26 -3.53 -20.79
CA ILE A 136 21.89 -3.88 -21.17
C ILE A 136 21.52 -5.27 -20.66
N GLU A 137 22.39 -6.26 -20.87
CA GLU A 137 22.19 -7.64 -20.40
C GLU A 137 22.07 -7.71 -18.88
N SER A 138 22.99 -7.06 -18.15
CA SER A 138 22.97 -7.02 -16.68
C SER A 138 21.71 -6.31 -16.16
N MET A 139 21.30 -5.20 -16.78
CA MET A 139 20.04 -4.50 -16.46
C MET A 139 18.82 -5.40 -16.64
N ALA A 140 18.75 -6.14 -17.75
CA ALA A 140 17.65 -7.07 -18.01
C ALA A 140 17.61 -8.23 -17.01
N ARG A 141 18.78 -8.73 -16.61
CA ARG A 141 18.95 -9.83 -15.64
C ARG A 141 18.43 -9.44 -14.26
N TYR A 142 18.76 -8.24 -13.78
CA TYR A 142 18.38 -7.76 -12.46
C TYR A 142 17.20 -6.78 -12.48
N ALA A 143 16.42 -6.79 -13.55
CA ALA A 143 15.31 -5.84 -13.76
C ALA A 143 14.28 -5.81 -12.62
N ASP A 144 14.03 -6.93 -11.95
CA ASP A 144 13.06 -7.01 -10.84
C ASP A 144 13.52 -6.22 -9.60
N TYR A 145 14.82 -5.94 -9.46
CA TYR A 145 15.39 -5.15 -8.37
C TYR A 145 15.45 -3.65 -8.67
N TYR A 146 15.49 -3.27 -9.96
CA TYR A 146 15.62 -1.88 -10.40
C TYR A 146 14.34 -1.27 -10.96
N GLY A 147 13.23 -2.03 -10.93
CA GLY A 147 11.90 -1.55 -11.26
C GLY A 147 11.52 -1.63 -12.73
N ASP A 148 10.41 -0.96 -13.08
CA ASP A 148 9.78 -1.17 -14.38
C ASP A 148 10.58 -0.56 -15.54
N ALA A 149 11.35 0.51 -15.34
CA ALA A 149 12.28 1.02 -16.36
C ALA A 149 13.35 -0.04 -16.73
N ALA A 150 13.87 -0.77 -15.76
CA ALA A 150 14.82 -1.84 -15.99
C ALA A 150 14.19 -3.05 -16.70
N LYS A 151 12.92 -3.37 -16.42
CA LYS A 151 12.19 -4.46 -17.10
C LYS A 151 12.02 -4.22 -18.59
N GLU A 152 12.04 -2.96 -19.03
CA GLU A 152 11.98 -2.62 -20.46
C GLU A 152 13.20 -3.17 -21.22
N PHE A 153 14.37 -3.25 -20.57
CA PHE A 153 15.58 -3.78 -21.20
C PHE A 153 15.53 -5.29 -21.48
N ARG A 154 14.63 -6.04 -20.84
CA ARG A 154 14.37 -7.44 -21.21
C ARG A 154 13.89 -7.57 -22.66
N GLN A 155 13.13 -6.60 -23.15
CA GLN A 155 12.70 -6.55 -24.55
C GLN A 155 13.90 -6.30 -25.47
N VAL A 156 14.79 -5.38 -25.08
CA VAL A 156 16.00 -5.09 -25.88
C VAL A 156 16.86 -6.33 -26.04
N VAL A 157 17.10 -7.06 -24.93
CA VAL A 157 17.85 -8.34 -24.97
C VAL A 157 17.13 -9.36 -25.83
N SER A 158 15.81 -9.50 -25.69
CA SER A 158 15.02 -10.41 -26.52
C SER A 158 15.09 -10.04 -28.02
N ASP A 159 15.04 -8.75 -28.35
CA ASP A 159 15.15 -8.27 -29.71
C ASP A 159 16.55 -8.52 -30.31
N MET A 160 17.60 -8.42 -29.50
CA MET A 160 18.98 -8.75 -29.92
C MET A 160 19.18 -10.26 -30.10
N ASP A 161 18.77 -11.07 -29.12
CA ASP A 161 19.08 -12.51 -29.07
C ASP A 161 18.20 -13.33 -30.03
N PHE A 162 16.91 -12.99 -30.15
CA PHE A 162 15.95 -13.78 -30.96
C PHE A 162 15.65 -13.15 -32.32
N CYS A 163 15.66 -11.82 -32.44
CA CYS A 163 15.35 -11.14 -33.69
C CYS A 163 16.59 -10.72 -34.47
N GLY A 164 17.79 -10.82 -33.86
CA GLY A 164 19.07 -10.49 -34.51
C GLY A 164 19.26 -9.00 -34.76
N TYR A 165 18.54 -8.11 -34.06
CA TYR A 165 18.75 -6.67 -34.20
C TYR A 165 20.05 -6.23 -33.52
N ASP A 166 20.72 -5.23 -34.11
CA ASP A 166 21.82 -4.57 -33.43
C ASP A 166 21.31 -3.77 -32.21
N GLN A 167 22.20 -3.53 -31.25
CA GLN A 167 21.88 -2.88 -29.97
C GLN A 167 21.20 -1.49 -30.12
N PHE A 168 21.58 -0.72 -31.16
CA PHE A 168 21.00 0.61 -31.39
C PHE A 168 19.60 0.52 -31.98
N THR A 169 19.37 -0.40 -32.91
CA THR A 169 18.04 -0.66 -33.48
C THR A 169 17.09 -1.19 -32.44
N ALA A 170 17.56 -2.09 -31.55
CA ALA A 170 16.76 -2.61 -30.45
C ALA A 170 16.40 -1.50 -29.43
N LEU A 171 17.33 -0.61 -29.09
CA LEU A 171 17.06 0.56 -28.24
C LEU A 171 16.08 1.54 -28.89
N GLN A 172 16.21 1.78 -30.22
CA GLN A 172 15.25 2.65 -30.93
C GLN A 172 13.85 2.06 -30.91
N ARG A 173 13.69 0.76 -31.16
CA ARG A 173 12.40 0.07 -31.05
C ARG A 173 11.81 0.18 -29.64
N LEU A 174 12.64 0.06 -28.60
CA LEU A 174 12.21 0.28 -27.24
C LEU A 174 11.68 1.72 -27.04
N ALA A 175 12.42 2.72 -27.54
CA ALA A 175 11.98 4.12 -27.49
C ALA A 175 10.63 4.35 -28.18
N ASP A 176 10.39 3.68 -29.32
CA ASP A 176 9.14 3.82 -30.08
C ASP A 176 7.94 3.12 -29.40
N THR A 177 8.19 2.08 -28.61
CA THR A 177 7.13 1.24 -27.99
C THR A 177 6.81 1.61 -26.54
N THR A 178 7.68 2.33 -25.85
CA THR A 178 7.49 2.70 -24.45
C THR A 178 6.36 3.72 -24.27
N PRO A 179 5.50 3.57 -23.23
CA PRO A 179 4.45 4.53 -22.91
C PRO A 179 4.98 5.81 -22.23
N SER A 180 6.20 5.79 -21.67
CA SER A 180 6.81 6.93 -20.99
C SER A 180 7.54 7.84 -21.96
N ASN A 181 7.16 9.12 -22.02
CA ASN A 181 7.86 10.12 -22.81
C ASN A 181 9.24 10.43 -22.23
N LYS A 182 9.39 10.51 -20.90
CA LYS A 182 10.70 10.74 -20.25
C LYS A 182 11.69 9.64 -20.62
N PHE A 183 11.25 8.39 -20.52
CA PHE A 183 12.08 7.24 -20.84
C PHE A 183 12.42 7.17 -22.33
N ARG A 184 11.47 7.50 -23.22
CA ARG A 184 11.70 7.59 -24.67
C ARG A 184 12.80 8.59 -24.99
N TYR A 185 12.72 9.81 -24.47
CA TYR A 185 13.76 10.83 -24.67
C TYR A 185 15.11 10.38 -24.13
N PHE A 186 15.13 9.83 -22.91
CA PHE A 186 16.35 9.30 -22.31
C PHE A 186 17.02 8.25 -23.20
N ILE A 187 16.29 7.23 -23.66
CA ILE A 187 16.84 6.16 -24.50
C ILE A 187 17.34 6.70 -25.84
N SER A 188 16.61 7.65 -26.44
CA SER A 188 17.02 8.28 -27.71
C SER A 188 18.29 9.10 -27.55
N GLU A 189 18.40 9.93 -26.52
CA GLU A 189 19.59 10.72 -26.20
C GLU A 189 20.77 9.82 -25.83
N PHE A 190 20.56 8.79 -25.02
CA PHE A 190 21.56 7.81 -24.62
C PHE A 190 22.14 7.07 -25.85
N SER A 191 21.26 6.54 -26.70
CA SER A 191 21.66 5.84 -27.93
C SER A 191 22.44 6.76 -28.88
N SER A 192 22.00 8.01 -29.05
CA SER A 192 22.67 9.01 -29.89
C SER A 192 24.05 9.37 -29.36
N THR A 193 24.15 9.64 -28.04
CA THR A 193 25.42 9.98 -27.40
C THR A 193 26.41 8.82 -27.47
N TYR A 194 25.97 7.60 -27.19
CA TYR A 194 26.83 6.44 -27.28
C TYR A 194 27.36 6.20 -28.71
N ARG A 195 26.50 6.38 -29.72
CA ARG A 195 26.86 6.24 -31.12
C ARG A 195 27.89 7.28 -31.57
N SER A 196 27.81 8.52 -31.05
CA SER A 196 28.69 9.64 -31.44
C SER A 196 30.02 9.65 -30.72
N VAL A 197 30.05 9.34 -29.42
CA VAL A 197 31.22 9.48 -28.55
C VAL A 197 31.86 8.12 -28.18
N GLY A 198 31.11 7.02 -28.34
CA GLY A 198 31.55 5.69 -27.93
C GLY A 198 31.52 5.41 -26.41
N ASN A 199 31.26 6.44 -25.61
CA ASN A 199 31.10 6.33 -24.15
C ASN A 199 29.99 7.28 -23.68
N ALA A 200 29.09 6.78 -22.86
CA ALA A 200 27.98 7.55 -22.32
C ALA A 200 28.14 7.91 -20.84
N GLU A 201 29.31 7.71 -20.23
CA GLU A 201 29.55 7.94 -18.81
C GLU A 201 29.19 9.36 -18.37
N THR A 202 29.72 10.38 -19.06
CA THR A 202 29.44 11.78 -18.73
C THR A 202 27.98 12.14 -18.91
N PHE A 203 27.33 11.59 -19.94
CA PHE A 203 25.89 11.74 -20.16
C PHE A 203 25.07 11.14 -19.03
N LEU A 204 25.38 9.90 -18.65
CA LEU A 204 24.69 9.19 -17.56
C LEU A 204 24.86 9.91 -16.23
N TYR A 205 26.07 10.42 -15.94
CA TYR A 205 26.33 11.22 -14.74
C TYR A 205 25.49 12.50 -14.73
N GLY A 206 25.45 13.24 -15.85
CA GLY A 206 24.63 14.43 -15.98
C GLY A 206 23.14 14.15 -15.75
N LYS A 207 22.63 13.08 -16.38
CA LYS A 207 21.22 12.66 -16.21
C LYS A 207 20.92 12.17 -14.77
N LEU A 208 21.86 11.49 -14.13
CA LEU A 208 21.73 11.06 -12.74
C LEU A 208 21.59 12.28 -11.80
N MET A 209 22.41 13.32 -12.00
CA MET A 209 22.34 14.55 -11.20
C MET A 209 21.05 15.35 -11.44
N GLU A 210 20.61 15.43 -12.72
CA GLU A 210 19.34 16.04 -13.11
C GLU A 210 18.16 15.33 -12.43
N MET A 211 18.09 14.00 -12.54
CA MET A 211 17.02 13.21 -11.95
C MET A 211 17.02 13.26 -10.41
N ARG A 212 18.19 13.32 -9.81
CA ARG A 212 18.33 13.48 -8.35
C ARG A 212 17.72 14.80 -7.87
N GLU A 213 17.98 15.90 -8.58
CA GLU A 213 17.43 17.20 -8.22
C GLU A 213 15.91 17.25 -8.50
N GLU A 214 15.45 16.67 -9.61
CA GLU A 214 14.02 16.51 -9.87
C GLU A 214 13.31 15.73 -8.74
N MET A 215 13.90 14.61 -8.28
CA MET A 215 13.35 13.84 -7.16
C MET A 215 13.25 14.69 -5.89
N ARG A 216 14.29 15.46 -5.56
CA ARG A 216 14.30 16.31 -4.38
C ARG A 216 13.21 17.39 -4.44
N ILE A 217 13.07 18.06 -5.58
CA ILE A 217 12.01 19.07 -5.80
C ILE A 217 10.61 18.43 -5.72
N SER A 218 10.45 17.30 -6.40
CA SER A 218 9.19 16.54 -6.43
C SER A 218 8.79 16.07 -5.03
N GLN A 219 9.75 15.58 -4.23
CA GLN A 219 9.49 15.18 -2.86
C GLN A 219 9.05 16.36 -1.99
N LYS A 220 9.69 17.52 -2.10
CA LYS A 220 9.28 18.74 -1.37
C LYS A 220 7.86 19.18 -1.74
N ALA A 221 7.54 19.17 -3.03
CA ALA A 221 6.19 19.49 -3.50
C ALA A 221 5.14 18.50 -2.96
N TYR A 222 5.48 17.22 -2.92
CA TYR A 222 4.63 16.18 -2.33
C TYR A 222 4.40 16.40 -0.84
N LEU A 223 5.46 16.66 -0.06
CA LEU A 223 5.36 16.91 1.38
C LEU A 223 4.50 18.16 1.66
N SER A 224 4.65 19.22 0.88
CA SER A 224 3.80 20.42 0.96
C SER A 224 2.33 20.10 0.65
N SER A 225 2.07 19.30 -0.39
CA SER A 225 0.71 18.87 -0.73
C SER A 225 0.09 18.01 0.38
N LEU A 226 0.86 17.10 0.98
CA LEU A 226 0.40 16.30 2.11
C LEU A 226 0.05 17.18 3.33
N GLY A 227 0.78 18.28 3.55
CA GLY A 227 0.46 19.25 4.59
C GLY A 227 -0.92 19.87 4.40
N THR A 228 -1.21 20.38 3.22
CA THR A 228 -2.51 20.94 2.88
C THR A 228 -3.65 19.92 3.03
N ILE A 229 -3.40 18.69 2.61
CA ILE A 229 -4.37 17.60 2.74
C ILE A 229 -4.62 17.25 4.21
N ALA A 230 -3.58 17.29 5.06
CA ALA A 230 -3.74 17.08 6.50
C ALA A 230 -4.64 18.13 7.14
N GLU A 231 -4.47 19.41 6.78
CA GLU A 231 -5.32 20.50 7.25
C GLU A 231 -6.78 20.30 6.80
N MET A 232 -7.00 19.88 5.55
CA MET A 232 -8.32 19.52 5.05
C MET A 232 -8.94 18.36 5.83
N TYR A 233 -8.15 17.34 6.17
CA TYR A 233 -8.61 16.20 6.98
C TYR A 233 -9.13 16.66 8.35
N ILE A 234 -8.34 17.46 9.06
CA ILE A 234 -8.67 17.94 10.39
C ILE A 234 -9.97 18.78 10.34
N THR A 235 -10.07 19.67 9.36
CA THR A 235 -11.25 20.52 9.22
C THR A 235 -12.52 19.73 8.87
N LEU A 236 -12.41 18.80 7.92
CA LEU A 236 -13.58 18.08 7.39
C LEU A 236 -13.98 16.88 8.24
N PHE A 237 -13.02 16.11 8.77
CA PHE A 237 -13.28 14.83 9.45
C PHE A 237 -13.13 14.87 10.98
N VAL A 238 -12.58 15.95 11.54
CA VAL A 238 -12.56 16.16 12.99
C VAL A 238 -13.54 17.26 13.38
N ALA A 239 -13.35 18.49 12.91
CA ALA A 239 -14.20 19.62 13.29
C ALA A 239 -15.62 19.49 12.70
N GLY A 240 -15.76 19.02 11.45
CA GLY A 240 -17.05 18.84 10.79
C GLY A 240 -18.00 17.90 11.54
N PRO A 241 -17.64 16.63 11.77
CA PRO A 241 -18.48 15.70 12.51
C PRO A 241 -18.75 16.15 13.95
N LEU A 242 -17.77 16.74 14.63
CA LEU A 242 -17.94 17.30 15.97
C LEU A 242 -19.05 18.35 15.98
N PHE A 243 -19.02 19.31 15.06
CA PHE A 243 -20.05 20.33 14.92
C PHE A 243 -21.42 19.73 14.59
N VAL A 244 -21.47 18.77 13.67
CA VAL A 244 -22.73 18.10 13.27
C VAL A 244 -23.33 17.31 14.43
N VAL A 245 -22.51 16.59 15.22
CA VAL A 245 -22.96 15.85 16.42
C VAL A 245 -23.62 16.81 17.42
N ILE A 246 -22.95 17.94 17.72
CA ILE A 246 -23.48 18.96 18.66
C ILE A 246 -24.82 19.51 18.14
N VAL A 247 -24.90 19.91 16.86
CA VAL A 247 -26.12 20.49 16.28
C VAL A 247 -27.28 19.49 16.27
N ILE A 248 -27.03 18.23 15.85
CA ILE A 248 -28.08 17.21 15.83
C ILE A 248 -28.56 16.88 17.23
N MET A 249 -27.65 16.85 18.22
CA MET A 249 -28.00 16.59 19.61
C MET A 249 -28.90 17.70 20.17
N VAL A 250 -28.56 18.96 19.94
CA VAL A 250 -29.39 20.11 20.36
C VAL A 250 -30.75 20.13 19.63
N LEU A 251 -30.75 19.88 18.30
CA LEU A 251 -32.02 19.79 17.54
C LEU A 251 -32.88 18.62 17.99
N GLY A 252 -32.27 17.47 18.28
CA GLY A 252 -32.96 16.29 18.81
C GLY A 252 -33.72 16.56 20.08
N MET A 253 -33.13 17.38 20.92
CA MET A 253 -33.70 17.83 22.16
C MET A 253 -34.92 18.74 21.98
N ILE A 254 -34.83 19.73 21.06
CA ILE A 254 -35.89 20.74 20.85
C ILE A 254 -37.06 20.13 20.06
N SER A 255 -36.81 19.31 19.05
CA SER A 255 -37.83 18.83 18.11
C SER A 255 -38.20 17.35 18.26
N GLY A 256 -37.63 16.62 19.23
CA GLY A 256 -37.80 15.17 19.36
C GLY A 256 -37.29 14.39 18.12
N SER A 257 -36.23 14.90 17.47
CA SER A 257 -35.74 14.33 16.22
C SER A 257 -35.19 12.93 16.39
N ASN A 258 -35.37 12.13 15.36
CA ASN A 258 -34.99 10.73 15.36
C ASN A 258 -33.43 10.58 15.41
N PRO A 259 -32.84 9.76 16.30
CA PRO A 259 -31.41 9.54 16.42
C PRO A 259 -30.77 8.91 15.17
N ILE A 260 -31.58 8.46 14.21
CA ILE A 260 -31.12 7.89 12.92
C ILE A 260 -30.21 8.85 12.15
N ILE A 261 -30.46 10.16 12.22
CA ILE A 261 -29.61 11.16 11.52
C ILE A 261 -28.21 11.17 12.15
N LEU A 262 -28.12 11.19 13.49
CA LEU A 262 -26.84 11.11 14.20
C LEU A 262 -26.13 9.79 13.91
N ALA A 263 -26.85 8.68 13.95
CA ALA A 263 -26.34 7.36 13.62
C ALA A 263 -25.79 7.31 12.18
N SER A 264 -26.47 7.93 11.20
CA SER A 264 -25.99 7.96 9.81
C SER A 264 -24.66 8.73 9.65
N VAL A 265 -24.46 9.80 10.41
CA VAL A 265 -23.19 10.54 10.41
C VAL A 265 -22.06 9.71 11.01
N VAL A 266 -22.31 9.07 12.14
CA VAL A 266 -21.28 8.30 12.86
C VAL A 266 -20.92 6.99 12.13
N TYR A 267 -21.91 6.20 11.70
CA TYR A 267 -21.67 4.88 11.14
C TYR A 267 -21.43 4.86 9.63
N LEU A 268 -21.85 5.87 8.89
CA LEU A 268 -21.70 5.91 7.43
C LEU A 268 -20.72 7.02 7.01
N MET A 269 -20.97 8.28 7.39
CA MET A 269 -20.18 9.41 6.91
C MET A 269 -18.72 9.34 7.37
N LEU A 270 -18.44 9.02 8.65
CA LEU A 270 -17.08 8.95 9.18
C LEU A 270 -16.25 7.83 8.52
N PRO A 271 -16.69 6.55 8.50
CA PRO A 271 -15.88 5.49 7.90
C PRO A 271 -15.73 5.63 6.38
N VAL A 272 -16.82 5.94 5.66
CA VAL A 272 -16.79 6.09 4.20
C VAL A 272 -15.93 7.29 3.80
N GLY A 273 -16.10 8.42 4.48
CA GLY A 273 -15.30 9.61 4.23
C GLY A 273 -13.82 9.37 4.49
N THR A 274 -13.48 8.70 5.59
CA THR A 274 -12.09 8.33 5.89
C THR A 274 -11.53 7.34 4.87
N ALA A 275 -12.31 6.37 4.42
CA ALA A 275 -11.89 5.43 3.38
C ALA A 275 -11.60 6.16 2.05
N ILE A 276 -12.45 7.08 1.63
CA ILE A 276 -12.23 7.94 0.46
C ILE A 276 -10.95 8.76 0.64
N PHE A 277 -10.75 9.31 1.83
CA PHE A 277 -9.56 10.11 2.15
C PHE A 277 -8.27 9.27 2.09
N ILE A 278 -8.29 8.05 2.62
CA ILE A 278 -7.15 7.10 2.53
C ILE A 278 -6.85 6.76 1.07
N VAL A 279 -7.86 6.51 0.23
CA VAL A 279 -7.68 6.28 -1.21
C VAL A 279 -7.09 7.51 -1.90
N LEU A 280 -7.51 8.70 -1.52
CA LEU A 280 -6.94 9.95 -2.03
C LEU A 280 -5.46 10.07 -1.66
N LEU A 281 -5.10 9.83 -0.40
CA LEU A 281 -3.70 9.82 0.06
C LEU A 281 -2.87 8.75 -0.67
N ASP A 282 -3.44 7.56 -0.90
CA ASP A 282 -2.77 6.47 -1.61
C ASP A 282 -2.49 6.84 -3.07
N THR A 283 -3.46 7.41 -3.76
CA THR A 283 -3.29 7.84 -5.17
C THR A 283 -2.26 8.94 -5.33
N LEU A 284 -2.19 9.88 -4.39
CA LEU A 284 -1.14 10.91 -4.36
C LEU A 284 0.22 10.32 -4.00
N GLY A 285 0.25 9.40 -3.05
CA GLY A 285 1.47 8.72 -2.63
C GLY A 285 2.08 7.84 -3.72
N GLN A 286 1.29 7.18 -4.54
CA GLN A 286 1.78 6.32 -5.63
C GLN A 286 2.61 7.08 -6.68
N ALA A 287 2.35 8.37 -6.89
CA ALA A 287 3.11 9.20 -7.82
C ALA A 287 4.55 9.48 -7.35
N TYR A 288 4.84 9.32 -6.05
CA TYR A 288 6.09 9.78 -5.42
C TYR A 288 6.82 8.70 -4.60
N ILE A 289 6.21 7.52 -4.36
CA ILE A 289 6.81 6.49 -3.51
C ILE A 289 7.50 5.42 -4.36
N ILE A 290 8.81 5.55 -4.50
CA ILE A 290 9.71 4.52 -5.06
C ILE A 290 9.79 3.29 -4.12
N ASP A 291 9.42 3.43 -2.86
CA ASP A 291 9.56 2.42 -1.79
C ASP A 291 8.56 1.23 -1.89
N ARG A 292 7.65 1.24 -2.86
CA ARG A 292 6.68 0.12 -3.08
C ARG A 292 7.20 -1.00 -3.98
N LEU A 293 8.45 -0.98 -4.38
CA LEU A 293 9.05 -2.16 -5.02
C LEU A 293 9.02 -3.30 -4.00
N GLN A 294 8.05 -4.19 -4.19
CA GLN A 294 7.99 -5.43 -3.41
C GLN A 294 9.29 -6.19 -3.65
N MET A 295 9.90 -6.68 -2.56
CA MET A 295 11.03 -7.61 -2.70
C MET A 295 10.63 -8.68 -3.72
N PRO A 296 11.43 -8.91 -4.77
CA PRO A 296 11.15 -9.99 -5.69
C PRO A 296 11.13 -11.29 -4.91
N ALA A 297 10.13 -12.11 -5.17
CA ALA A 297 9.97 -13.41 -4.51
C ALA A 297 11.07 -14.40 -4.87
N SER A 298 11.90 -14.07 -5.86
CA SER A 298 13.05 -14.89 -6.27
C SER A 298 14.25 -14.55 -5.39
N THR A 299 14.73 -15.52 -4.66
CA THR A 299 16.06 -15.49 -4.05
C THR A 299 17.11 -15.14 -5.13
N LEU A 300 18.06 -14.27 -4.78
CA LEU A 300 19.21 -13.90 -5.64
C LEU A 300 20.06 -15.10 -6.12
N LEU A 301 19.76 -16.30 -5.67
CA LEU A 301 20.39 -17.55 -6.07
C LEU A 301 19.99 -17.93 -7.51
N HIS A 302 20.39 -17.09 -8.46
CA HIS A 302 20.39 -17.48 -9.87
C HIS A 302 21.75 -18.13 -10.17
N TYR A 303 21.74 -19.44 -10.42
CA TYR A 303 22.94 -20.14 -10.87
C TYR A 303 23.12 -19.88 -12.38
N PRO A 304 24.10 -19.07 -12.81
CA PRO A 304 24.21 -18.65 -14.22
C PRO A 304 24.59 -19.77 -15.20
N ASN A 305 25.04 -20.92 -14.71
CA ASN A 305 25.45 -22.06 -15.52
C ASN A 305 24.67 -23.32 -15.13
N LYS A 306 23.36 -23.31 -15.32
CA LYS A 306 22.64 -24.58 -15.44
C LYS A 306 22.83 -25.06 -16.87
N GLU A 307 23.77 -25.96 -17.11
CA GLU A 307 23.64 -26.87 -18.23
C GLU A 307 22.29 -27.56 -18.09
N ILE A 308 21.39 -27.28 -19.04
CA ILE A 308 20.13 -28.02 -19.16
C ILE A 308 20.54 -29.42 -19.58
N VAL A 309 20.81 -30.29 -18.61
CA VAL A 309 20.97 -31.71 -18.86
C VAL A 309 19.58 -32.22 -19.20
N GLU A 310 19.38 -32.67 -20.43
CA GLU A 310 18.14 -33.35 -20.80
C GLU A 310 17.89 -34.50 -19.81
N ALA A 311 16.75 -34.41 -19.11
CA ALA A 311 16.37 -35.42 -18.13
C ALA A 311 16.23 -36.78 -18.84
N LYS A 312 17.09 -37.69 -18.53
CA LYS A 312 17.09 -39.08 -19.07
C LYS A 312 15.96 -39.93 -18.48
N VAL A 313 15.26 -39.43 -17.46
CA VAL A 313 14.18 -40.11 -16.74
C VAL A 313 13.09 -39.05 -16.42
N ASP A 314 11.83 -39.46 -16.40
CA ASP A 314 10.75 -38.61 -15.98
C ASP A 314 10.90 -38.23 -14.49
N GLU A 315 11.49 -37.07 -14.23
CA GLU A 315 11.78 -36.55 -12.89
C GLU A 315 10.58 -35.83 -12.26
N THR A 316 9.47 -35.74 -12.97
CA THR A 316 8.24 -35.05 -12.51
C THR A 316 7.80 -35.50 -11.10
N PRO A 317 7.77 -36.81 -10.76
CA PRO A 317 7.40 -37.26 -9.42
C PRO A 317 8.43 -36.87 -8.34
N LEU A 318 9.72 -36.74 -8.69
CA LEU A 318 10.73 -36.24 -7.77
C LEU A 318 10.58 -34.77 -7.45
N PHE A 319 10.25 -33.94 -8.45
CA PHE A 319 9.92 -32.51 -8.27
C PHE A 319 8.66 -32.30 -7.43
N GLU A 320 7.64 -33.15 -7.59
CA GLU A 320 6.47 -33.10 -6.72
C GLU A 320 6.79 -33.46 -5.26
N GLN A 321 7.64 -34.45 -5.05
CA GLN A 321 8.12 -34.80 -3.71
C GLN A 321 8.96 -33.67 -3.10
N LEU A 322 9.87 -33.05 -3.86
CA LEU A 322 10.65 -31.89 -3.42
C LEU A 322 9.72 -30.72 -3.04
N LYS A 323 8.72 -30.43 -3.85
CA LYS A 323 7.72 -29.38 -3.55
C LYS A 323 6.90 -29.67 -2.29
N LYS A 324 6.62 -30.95 -1.99
CA LYS A 324 6.01 -31.37 -0.73
C LYS A 324 6.96 -31.21 0.46
N TYR A 325 8.26 -31.54 0.26
CA TYR A 325 9.31 -31.34 1.26
C TYR A 325 9.50 -29.87 1.59
N ASP A 326 9.62 -29.01 0.59
CA ASP A 326 9.76 -27.55 0.77
C ASP A 326 8.56 -26.95 1.53
N LYS A 327 7.35 -27.42 1.22
CA LYS A 327 6.16 -27.01 1.98
C LYS A 327 6.25 -27.50 3.43
N ARG A 328 6.64 -28.75 3.65
CA ARG A 328 6.75 -29.32 4.99
C ARG A 328 7.86 -28.63 5.79
N GLU A 329 8.98 -28.31 5.18
CA GLU A 329 10.10 -27.61 5.81
C GLU A 329 9.66 -26.21 6.28
N LYS A 330 8.95 -25.46 5.46
CA LYS A 330 8.34 -24.17 5.85
C LYS A 330 7.40 -24.31 7.06
N TYR A 331 6.60 -25.37 7.13
CA TYR A 331 5.75 -25.63 8.29
C TYR A 331 6.55 -26.02 9.53
N VAL A 332 7.59 -26.83 9.39
CA VAL A 332 8.46 -27.24 10.50
C VAL A 332 9.26 -26.05 11.02
N GLU A 333 9.77 -25.19 10.14
CA GLU A 333 10.47 -23.96 10.50
C GLU A 333 9.54 -23.00 11.26
N PHE A 334 8.30 -22.87 10.80
CA PHE A 334 7.27 -22.10 11.48
C PHE A 334 6.98 -22.61 12.90
N ILE A 335 6.88 -23.93 13.09
CA ILE A 335 6.64 -24.53 14.42
C ILE A 335 7.88 -24.42 15.31
N ARG A 336 9.10 -24.53 14.73
CA ARG A 336 10.35 -24.50 15.50
C ARG A 336 10.75 -23.08 15.92
N HIS A 337 10.50 -22.09 15.07
CA HIS A 337 10.87 -20.70 15.30
C HIS A 337 9.71 -19.71 14.96
N PRO A 338 8.55 -19.82 15.66
CA PRO A 338 7.36 -19.04 15.31
C PRO A 338 7.62 -17.53 15.39
N LEU A 339 8.35 -17.05 16.39
CA LEU A 339 8.62 -15.62 16.58
C LEU A 339 9.48 -15.01 15.47
N ILE A 340 10.42 -15.79 14.90
CA ILE A 340 11.28 -15.33 13.80
C ILE A 340 10.45 -15.21 12.52
N VAL A 341 9.66 -16.24 12.20
CA VAL A 341 8.80 -16.24 11.01
C VAL A 341 7.71 -15.17 11.10
N MET A 342 7.13 -14.95 12.28
CA MET A 342 6.16 -13.88 12.53
C MET A 342 6.77 -12.48 12.39
N LYS A 343 8.04 -12.29 12.77
CA LYS A 343 8.76 -11.04 12.57
C LYS A 343 8.97 -10.76 11.08
N ASP A 344 9.25 -11.80 10.28
CA ASP A 344 9.48 -11.67 8.85
C ASP A 344 8.18 -11.44 8.05
N LYS A 345 7.09 -12.08 8.48
CA LYS A 345 5.75 -11.97 7.88
C LYS A 345 4.70 -11.67 8.94
N PRO A 346 4.51 -10.41 9.32
CA PRO A 346 3.59 -10.04 10.39
C PRO A 346 2.13 -10.43 10.10
N GLU A 347 1.76 -10.62 8.83
CA GLU A 347 0.42 -11.09 8.44
C GLU A 347 0.06 -12.45 9.05
N LEU A 348 1.06 -13.31 9.28
CA LEU A 348 0.86 -14.62 9.91
C LEU A 348 0.44 -14.52 11.38
N VAL A 349 0.74 -13.40 12.03
CA VAL A 349 0.31 -13.16 13.42
C VAL A 349 -1.21 -13.12 13.53
N LEU A 350 -1.91 -12.61 12.52
CA LEU A 350 -3.37 -12.54 12.49
C LEU A 350 -4.02 -13.93 12.55
N ILE A 351 -3.36 -14.96 12.01
CA ILE A 351 -3.86 -16.34 12.05
C ILE A 351 -3.99 -16.85 13.49
N PHE A 352 -3.15 -16.37 14.41
CA PHE A 352 -3.18 -16.73 15.83
C PHE A 352 -3.97 -15.73 16.67
N SER A 353 -3.82 -14.43 16.39
CA SER A 353 -4.46 -13.39 17.19
C SER A 353 -5.98 -13.36 16.99
N ILE A 354 -6.51 -13.66 15.79
CA ILE A 354 -7.95 -13.68 15.54
C ILE A 354 -8.67 -14.79 16.33
N PRO A 355 -8.22 -16.07 16.33
CA PRO A 355 -8.82 -17.10 17.18
C PRO A 355 -8.76 -16.77 18.67
N ILE A 356 -7.63 -16.22 19.14
CA ILE A 356 -7.47 -15.81 20.54
C ILE A 356 -8.46 -14.68 20.88
N ALA A 357 -8.58 -13.68 20.01
CA ALA A 357 -9.54 -12.59 20.17
C ALA A 357 -10.98 -13.11 20.22
N LEU A 358 -11.31 -14.11 19.39
CA LEU A 358 -12.64 -14.73 19.37
C LEU A 358 -12.91 -15.49 20.66
N ILE A 359 -11.93 -16.23 21.21
CA ILE A 359 -12.05 -16.91 22.50
C ILE A 359 -12.26 -15.88 23.61
N VAL A 360 -11.46 -14.80 23.65
CA VAL A 360 -11.59 -13.71 24.62
C VAL A 360 -12.97 -13.06 24.50
N CYS A 361 -13.43 -12.80 23.27
CA CYS A 361 -14.77 -12.27 23.01
C CYS A 361 -15.86 -13.17 23.59
N ILE A 362 -15.82 -14.48 23.34
CA ILE A 362 -16.81 -15.44 23.86
C ILE A 362 -16.77 -15.50 25.39
N VAL A 363 -15.57 -15.57 25.99
CA VAL A 363 -15.42 -15.63 27.46
C VAL A 363 -15.93 -14.35 28.11
N MET A 364 -15.56 -13.17 27.55
CA MET A 364 -16.05 -11.89 28.08
C MET A 364 -17.56 -11.75 27.87
N TYR A 365 -18.09 -12.15 26.71
CA TYR A 365 -19.52 -12.12 26.45
C TYR A 365 -20.31 -12.94 27.49
N ILE A 366 -19.87 -14.16 27.80
CA ILE A 366 -20.53 -15.03 28.78
C ILE A 366 -20.47 -14.44 30.19
N ASN A 367 -19.36 -13.75 30.55
CA ASN A 367 -19.16 -13.24 31.91
C ASN A 367 -19.73 -11.83 32.13
N MET A 368 -19.71 -10.96 31.11
CA MET A 368 -20.04 -9.53 31.24
C MET A 368 -21.42 -9.16 30.69
N VAL A 369 -22.03 -10.00 29.85
CA VAL A 369 -23.34 -9.72 29.24
C VAL A 369 -24.41 -10.55 29.97
N PRO A 370 -25.01 -10.05 31.07
CA PRO A 370 -25.98 -10.81 31.88
C PRO A 370 -27.36 -10.86 31.23
N VAL A 371 -27.63 -10.04 30.24
CA VAL A 371 -28.97 -9.87 29.67
C VAL A 371 -29.10 -10.62 28.34
N PRO A 372 -30.05 -11.57 28.16
CA PRO A 372 -30.32 -12.16 26.89
C PRO A 372 -30.83 -11.09 25.90
N PHE A 373 -30.47 -11.23 24.63
CA PHE A 373 -30.90 -10.30 23.58
C PHE A 373 -32.43 -10.12 23.61
N SER A 374 -32.87 -8.91 23.94
CA SER A 374 -34.27 -8.50 23.89
C SER A 374 -34.38 -7.24 23.03
N PRO A 375 -35.27 -7.21 22.04
CA PRO A 375 -35.48 -6.00 21.22
C PRO A 375 -35.86 -4.76 22.03
N TYR A 376 -36.42 -4.94 23.23
CA TYR A 376 -36.80 -3.85 24.13
C TYR A 376 -35.64 -3.30 24.98
N LEU A 377 -34.54 -4.05 25.12
CA LEU A 377 -33.36 -3.71 25.92
C LEU A 377 -32.08 -3.61 25.06
N ILE A 378 -32.24 -3.20 23.80
CA ILE A 378 -31.12 -3.05 22.85
C ILE A 378 -30.00 -2.20 23.40
N TYR A 379 -30.32 -1.16 24.19
CA TYR A 379 -29.33 -0.28 24.79
C TYR A 379 -28.46 -0.97 25.85
N GLU A 380 -29.08 -1.61 26.85
CA GLU A 380 -28.33 -2.29 27.94
C GLU A 380 -27.50 -3.46 27.38
N TRP A 381 -28.04 -4.15 26.41
CA TRP A 381 -27.32 -5.21 25.71
C TRP A 381 -26.16 -4.63 24.89
N GLY A 382 -26.39 -3.55 24.14
CA GLY A 382 -25.40 -2.86 23.29
C GLY A 382 -24.23 -2.33 24.11
N SER A 383 -24.46 -1.58 25.17
CA SER A 383 -23.41 -1.03 26.04
C SER A 383 -22.53 -2.11 26.68
N SER A 384 -23.12 -3.26 27.04
CA SER A 384 -22.36 -4.39 27.60
C SER A 384 -21.53 -5.14 26.54
N VAL A 385 -21.96 -5.15 25.28
CA VAL A 385 -21.26 -5.82 24.17
C VAL A 385 -20.17 -4.96 23.57
N ASP A 386 -20.29 -3.64 23.62
CA ASP A 386 -19.34 -2.69 23.03
C ASP A 386 -17.92 -2.88 23.57
N ASP A 387 -17.76 -2.96 24.87
CA ASP A 387 -16.46 -3.16 25.52
C ASP A 387 -15.85 -4.52 25.19
N VAL A 388 -16.69 -5.55 25.01
CA VAL A 388 -16.27 -6.88 24.59
C VAL A 388 -15.73 -6.83 23.16
N ILE A 389 -16.43 -6.14 22.24
CA ILE A 389 -16.01 -5.98 20.84
C ILE A 389 -14.70 -5.20 20.74
N VAL A 390 -14.61 -4.06 21.46
CA VAL A 390 -13.41 -3.23 21.47
C VAL A 390 -12.20 -4.00 21.98
N THR A 391 -12.37 -4.74 23.08
CA THR A 391 -11.30 -5.57 23.64
C THR A 391 -10.89 -6.67 22.67
N ALA A 392 -11.83 -7.33 22.02
CA ALA A 392 -11.53 -8.36 21.01
C ALA A 392 -10.75 -7.78 19.81
N ILE A 393 -11.13 -6.60 19.31
CA ILE A 393 -10.42 -5.88 18.24
C ILE A 393 -8.99 -5.54 18.69
N LEU A 394 -8.81 -5.02 19.89
CA LEU A 394 -7.48 -4.69 20.43
C LEU A 394 -6.60 -5.94 20.57
N VAL A 395 -7.13 -7.05 21.11
CA VAL A 395 -6.41 -8.32 21.24
C VAL A 395 -6.01 -8.88 19.87
N ALA A 396 -6.83 -8.69 18.84
CA ALA A 396 -6.50 -9.12 17.48
C ALA A 396 -5.41 -8.25 16.84
N LEU A 397 -5.48 -6.91 17.00
CA LEU A 397 -4.66 -5.97 16.24
C LEU A 397 -3.34 -5.59 16.93
N ILE A 398 -3.28 -5.56 18.27
CA ILE A 398 -2.06 -5.16 19.00
C ILE A 398 -0.87 -6.07 18.66
N PRO A 399 -0.97 -7.42 18.67
CA PRO A 399 0.16 -8.27 18.30
C PRO A 399 0.66 -7.99 16.88
N TYR A 400 -0.26 -7.85 15.93
CA TYR A 400 0.07 -7.50 14.55
C TYR A 400 0.83 -6.17 14.48
N ALA A 401 0.36 -5.12 15.15
CA ALA A 401 0.99 -3.80 15.19
C ALA A 401 2.41 -3.85 15.75
N ILE A 402 2.64 -4.67 16.79
CA ILE A 402 3.97 -4.85 17.41
C ILE A 402 4.92 -5.50 16.41
N PHE A 403 4.56 -6.66 15.81
CA PHE A 403 5.42 -7.38 14.89
C PHE A 403 5.70 -6.58 13.61
N TYR A 404 4.70 -5.89 13.05
CA TYR A 404 4.86 -4.99 11.92
C TYR A 404 5.83 -3.84 12.24
N SER A 405 5.70 -3.24 13.43
CA SER A 405 6.59 -2.16 13.86
C SER A 405 8.04 -2.66 14.08
N MET A 406 8.22 -3.89 14.56
CA MET A 406 9.53 -4.53 14.70
C MET A 406 10.18 -4.79 13.34
N GLN A 407 9.42 -5.31 12.36
CA GLN A 407 9.91 -5.52 11.00
C GLN A 407 10.34 -4.21 10.35
N THR A 408 9.48 -3.18 10.40
CA THR A 408 9.77 -1.87 9.81
C THR A 408 10.99 -1.21 10.46
N ARG A 409 11.14 -1.32 11.79
CA ARG A 409 12.33 -0.84 12.50
C ARG A 409 13.60 -1.58 12.08
N HIS A 410 13.51 -2.91 11.90
CA HIS A 410 14.64 -3.72 11.46
C HIS A 410 15.14 -3.25 10.09
N VAL A 411 14.26 -3.19 9.09
CA VAL A 411 14.60 -2.74 7.73
C VAL A 411 15.19 -1.32 7.77
N ARG A 412 14.58 -0.40 8.49
CA ARG A 412 15.08 0.98 8.63
C ARG A 412 16.48 1.03 9.23
N ASN A 413 16.75 0.26 10.29
CA ASN A 413 18.06 0.24 10.95
C ASN A 413 19.14 -0.39 10.06
N VAL A 414 18.78 -1.40 9.27
CA VAL A 414 19.65 -1.99 8.24
C VAL A 414 20.03 -0.92 7.22
N GLU A 415 19.04 -0.25 6.63
CA GLU A 415 19.24 0.77 5.59
C GLU A 415 20.03 1.98 6.12
N ALA A 416 19.78 2.42 7.35
CA ALA A 416 20.54 3.50 8.00
C ALA A 416 22.02 3.13 8.26
N SER A 417 22.35 1.84 8.27
CA SER A 417 23.73 1.37 8.45
C SER A 417 24.51 1.25 7.13
N LEU A 418 23.83 1.28 5.97
CA LEU A 418 24.46 1.08 4.66
C LEU A 418 25.45 2.19 4.27
N PRO A 419 25.18 3.50 4.50
CA PRO A 419 26.12 4.54 4.14
C PRO A 419 27.47 4.37 4.86
N ASP A 420 27.45 4.11 6.16
CA ASP A 420 28.67 3.91 6.92
C ASP A 420 29.44 2.66 6.49
N PHE A 421 28.73 1.55 6.21
CA PHE A 421 29.32 0.33 5.69
C PHE A 421 29.98 0.56 4.32
N SER A 422 29.28 1.19 3.37
CA SER A 422 29.81 1.51 2.03
C SER A 422 31.01 2.43 2.12
N ARG A 423 30.97 3.46 2.98
CA ARG A 423 32.08 4.40 3.19
C ARG A 423 33.33 3.70 3.75
N GLN A 424 33.16 2.83 4.76
CA GLN A 424 34.27 2.10 5.36
C GLN A 424 34.92 1.16 4.33
N LEU A 425 34.11 0.40 3.59
CA LEU A 425 34.63 -0.46 2.51
C LEU A 425 35.34 0.35 1.42
N GLY A 426 34.73 1.45 0.96
CA GLY A 426 35.28 2.33 -0.06
C GLY A 426 36.64 2.90 0.34
N SER A 427 36.75 3.36 1.60
CA SER A 427 38.03 3.85 2.15
C SER A 427 39.13 2.80 2.15
N LEU A 428 38.84 1.56 2.59
CA LEU A 428 39.81 0.47 2.63
C LEU A 428 40.23 0.01 1.23
N VAL A 429 39.28 -0.10 0.32
CA VAL A 429 39.54 -0.50 -1.09
C VAL A 429 40.36 0.59 -1.81
N LYS A 430 40.12 1.87 -1.52
CA LYS A 430 40.91 2.99 -2.05
C LYS A 430 42.40 2.91 -1.67
N HIS A 431 42.73 2.27 -0.56
CA HIS A 431 44.10 1.97 -0.14
C HIS A 431 44.64 0.66 -0.72
N ASN A 432 44.14 0.21 -1.88
CA ASN A 432 44.54 -1.00 -2.59
C ASN A 432 44.33 -2.31 -1.80
N MET A 433 43.39 -2.34 -0.87
CA MET A 433 42.98 -3.60 -0.23
C MET A 433 41.97 -4.34 -1.09
N THR A 434 42.08 -5.66 -1.10
CA THR A 434 41.01 -6.49 -1.71
C THR A 434 39.72 -6.36 -0.94
N LEU A 435 38.58 -6.48 -1.63
CA LEU A 435 37.26 -6.35 -1.00
C LEU A 435 37.06 -7.37 0.14
N THR A 436 37.55 -8.61 -0.03
CA THR A 436 37.54 -9.65 1.01
C THR A 436 38.25 -9.19 2.28
N ARG A 437 39.43 -8.58 2.14
CA ARG A 437 40.21 -8.08 3.28
C ARG A 437 39.58 -6.85 3.92
N ALA A 438 39.00 -5.97 3.12
CA ALA A 438 38.26 -4.82 3.61
C ALA A 438 37.03 -5.24 4.44
N ILE A 439 36.28 -6.26 3.98
CA ILE A 439 35.14 -6.84 4.73
C ILE A 439 35.62 -7.46 6.05
N ASP A 440 36.74 -8.17 6.04
CA ASP A 440 37.30 -8.77 7.25
C ASP A 440 37.66 -7.71 8.30
N LEU A 441 38.38 -6.66 7.92
CA LEU A 441 38.71 -5.56 8.81
C LEU A 441 37.45 -4.83 9.34
N THR A 442 36.50 -4.52 8.45
CA THR A 442 35.23 -3.90 8.86
C THR A 442 34.45 -4.79 9.85
N SER A 443 34.60 -6.11 9.74
CA SER A 443 33.95 -7.06 10.66
C SER A 443 34.49 -6.99 12.09
N GLN A 444 35.75 -6.56 12.26
CA GLN A 444 36.45 -6.52 13.56
C GLN A 444 36.22 -5.20 14.30
N GLU A 445 36.16 -4.08 13.59
CA GLU A 445 36.21 -2.72 14.19
C GLU A 445 34.83 -2.05 14.35
N GLY A 446 33.79 -2.53 13.68
CA GLY A 446 32.50 -1.83 13.61
C GLY A 446 31.59 -2.03 14.83
N ARG A 447 30.76 -1.00 15.12
CA ARG A 447 29.63 -1.05 16.08
C ARG A 447 28.28 -0.77 15.39
N SER A 448 28.16 -1.21 14.12
CA SER A 448 26.95 -1.01 13.33
C SER A 448 25.83 -1.99 13.75
N TYR A 449 24.57 -1.61 13.47
CA TYR A 449 23.43 -2.49 13.66
C TYR A 449 23.60 -3.83 12.90
N ILE A 450 24.24 -3.80 11.71
CA ILE A 450 24.50 -4.96 10.84
C ILE A 450 25.80 -5.70 11.15
N GLN A 451 26.48 -5.37 12.27
CA GLN A 451 27.84 -5.89 12.58
C GLN A 451 27.90 -7.41 12.66
N ASN A 452 26.89 -8.05 13.23
CA ASN A 452 26.84 -9.53 13.34
C ASN A 452 26.75 -10.19 11.97
N ASP A 453 26.05 -9.54 11.04
CA ASP A 453 25.88 -10.05 9.68
C ASP A 453 27.12 -9.79 8.82
N ILE A 454 27.83 -8.68 9.06
CA ILE A 454 29.16 -8.43 8.47
C ILE A 454 30.18 -9.48 8.96
N ARG A 455 30.15 -9.86 10.25
CA ARG A 455 30.98 -10.93 10.78
C ARG A 455 30.63 -12.29 10.16
N ALA A 456 29.34 -12.54 9.91
CA ALA A 456 28.91 -13.76 9.22
C ALA A 456 29.41 -13.76 7.77
N LEU A 457 29.31 -12.61 7.07
CA LEU A 457 29.85 -12.44 5.71
C LEU A 457 31.38 -12.69 5.67
N SER A 458 32.13 -12.11 6.61
CA SER A 458 33.57 -12.34 6.71
C SER A 458 33.91 -13.84 6.91
N ARG A 459 33.15 -14.53 7.77
CA ARG A 459 33.33 -15.99 7.96
C ARG A 459 33.04 -16.78 6.69
N ASP A 460 31.93 -16.47 5.99
CA ASP A 460 31.58 -17.15 4.73
C ASP A 460 32.71 -16.98 3.71
N LEU A 461 33.33 -15.79 3.61
CA LEU A 461 34.48 -15.54 2.73
C LEU A 461 35.75 -16.25 3.16
N MET A 462 36.04 -16.38 4.46
CA MET A 462 37.19 -17.13 4.96
C MET A 462 37.10 -18.63 4.67
N TRP A 463 35.92 -19.21 4.54
CA TRP A 463 35.68 -20.58 4.14
C TRP A 463 35.81 -20.81 2.63
N SER A 464 36.44 -19.87 1.90
CA SER A 464 36.70 -19.94 0.45
C SER A 464 35.42 -19.94 -0.42
N GLU A 465 34.35 -19.38 0.03
CA GLU A 465 33.18 -19.15 -0.82
C GLU A 465 33.44 -18.03 -1.84
N LYS A 466 32.85 -18.17 -3.02
CA LYS A 466 32.89 -17.10 -4.02
C LYS A 466 32.24 -15.84 -3.44
N LEU A 467 32.86 -14.67 -3.65
CA LEU A 467 32.38 -13.38 -3.14
C LEU A 467 30.91 -13.14 -3.48
N SER A 468 30.51 -13.42 -4.72
CA SER A 468 29.12 -13.26 -5.17
C SER A 468 28.12 -14.13 -4.39
N ILE A 469 28.49 -15.34 -3.97
CA ILE A 469 27.62 -16.23 -3.18
C ILE A 469 27.53 -15.74 -1.73
N ALA A 470 28.65 -15.37 -1.13
CA ALA A 470 28.69 -14.85 0.24
C ALA A 470 27.89 -13.53 0.37
N LEU A 471 28.05 -12.62 -0.60
CA LEU A 471 27.29 -11.37 -0.66
C LEU A 471 25.79 -11.61 -0.83
N ARG A 472 25.37 -12.58 -1.66
CA ARG A 472 23.95 -12.92 -1.81
C ARG A 472 23.34 -13.45 -0.52
N ARG A 473 24.05 -14.34 0.20
CA ARG A 473 23.61 -14.80 1.52
C ARG A 473 23.50 -13.66 2.53
N PHE A 474 24.42 -12.69 2.46
CA PHE A 474 24.35 -11.49 3.26
C PHE A 474 23.07 -10.69 2.95
N ALA A 475 22.76 -10.46 1.66
CA ALA A 475 21.54 -9.79 1.24
C ALA A 475 20.26 -10.52 1.71
N ASP A 476 20.23 -11.85 1.55
CA ASP A 476 19.09 -12.69 2.00
C ASP A 476 18.84 -12.60 3.51
N ARG A 477 19.91 -12.42 4.33
CA ARG A 477 19.78 -12.20 5.78
C ARG A 477 19.22 -10.82 6.12
N MET A 478 19.58 -9.79 5.35
CA MET A 478 19.19 -8.38 5.60
C MET A 478 17.73 -8.08 5.23
N LYS A 479 17.17 -8.78 4.26
CA LYS A 479 15.78 -8.61 3.77
C LYS A 479 15.44 -7.16 3.43
N SER A 480 16.39 -6.44 2.81
CA SER A 480 16.22 -5.06 2.36
C SER A 480 16.59 -4.94 0.88
N LEU A 481 15.69 -4.33 0.10
CA LEU A 481 15.91 -4.09 -1.33
C LEU A 481 17.15 -3.22 -1.59
N ALA A 482 17.46 -2.28 -0.69
CA ALA A 482 18.64 -1.45 -0.80
C ALA A 482 19.93 -2.28 -0.67
N VAL A 483 19.94 -3.30 0.22
CA VAL A 483 21.06 -4.23 0.35
C VAL A 483 21.18 -5.12 -0.89
N ASP A 484 20.05 -5.62 -1.41
CA ASP A 484 20.04 -6.43 -2.64
C ASP A 484 20.67 -5.67 -3.81
N ARG A 485 20.26 -4.41 -4.03
CA ARG A 485 20.84 -3.54 -5.07
C ARG A 485 22.32 -3.29 -4.88
N MET A 486 22.73 -3.00 -3.63
CA MET A 486 24.14 -2.82 -3.29
C MET A 486 24.96 -4.08 -3.63
N VAL A 487 24.49 -5.26 -3.23
CA VAL A 487 25.14 -6.54 -3.48
C VAL A 487 25.21 -6.85 -4.97
N ILE A 488 24.12 -6.64 -5.72
CA ILE A 488 24.10 -6.81 -7.17
C ILE A 488 25.14 -5.91 -7.82
N LEU A 489 25.17 -4.63 -7.45
CA LEU A 489 26.09 -3.66 -8.04
C LEU A 489 27.55 -4.04 -7.74
N ILE A 490 27.89 -4.38 -6.51
CA ILE A 490 29.24 -4.83 -6.14
C ILE A 490 29.63 -6.09 -6.91
N SER A 491 28.72 -7.08 -6.99
CA SER A 491 29.01 -8.36 -7.67
C SER A 491 29.21 -8.19 -9.18
N GLU A 492 28.43 -7.34 -9.82
CA GLU A 492 28.56 -7.10 -11.27
C GLU A 492 29.79 -6.24 -11.59
N THR A 493 30.05 -5.19 -10.80
CA THR A 493 31.20 -4.32 -11.04
C THR A 493 32.55 -4.99 -10.78
N GLU A 494 32.60 -5.99 -9.89
CA GLU A 494 33.80 -6.82 -9.69
C GLU A 494 34.26 -7.51 -10.99
N HIS A 495 33.32 -7.88 -11.86
CA HIS A 495 33.66 -8.54 -13.12
C HIS A 495 34.27 -7.60 -14.17
N PHE A 496 34.05 -6.28 -14.07
CA PHE A 496 34.49 -5.32 -15.09
C PHE A 496 35.76 -4.55 -14.71
N THR A 497 36.02 -4.34 -13.43
CA THR A 497 37.16 -3.56 -12.98
C THR A 497 37.72 -4.01 -11.64
N ASN A 498 39.04 -3.79 -11.46
CA ASN A 498 39.67 -3.93 -10.15
C ASN A 498 39.48 -2.68 -9.25
N ASN A 499 38.92 -1.59 -9.78
CA ASN A 499 38.73 -0.34 -9.03
C ASN A 499 37.29 -0.22 -8.50
N LEU A 500 36.96 -1.01 -7.50
CA LEU A 500 35.65 -0.99 -6.81
C LEU A 500 35.46 0.24 -5.91
N SER A 501 36.50 1.06 -5.68
CA SER A 501 36.37 2.19 -4.74
C SER A 501 35.37 3.22 -5.20
N THR A 502 35.32 3.51 -6.51
CA THR A 502 34.37 4.46 -7.11
C THR A 502 32.93 3.98 -7.04
N THR A 503 32.69 2.67 -7.24
CA THR A 503 31.37 2.05 -7.05
C THR A 503 30.91 2.17 -5.60
N LEU A 504 31.81 1.92 -4.64
CA LEU A 504 31.51 2.05 -3.21
C LEU A 504 31.26 3.50 -2.79
N ASP A 505 31.97 4.46 -3.38
CA ASP A 505 31.70 5.90 -3.19
C ASP A 505 30.32 6.29 -3.75
N LEU A 506 29.95 5.78 -4.92
CA LEU A 506 28.60 5.98 -5.48
C LEU A 506 27.53 5.42 -4.55
N LEU A 507 27.69 4.16 -4.11
CA LEU A 507 26.78 3.51 -3.17
C LEU A 507 26.64 4.26 -1.85
N TYR A 508 27.75 4.82 -1.34
CA TYR A 508 27.72 5.69 -0.17
C TYR A 508 26.83 6.91 -0.41
N HIS A 509 27.06 7.63 -1.51
CA HIS A 509 26.30 8.83 -1.83
C HIS A 509 24.82 8.54 -2.07
N GLU A 510 24.48 7.45 -2.75
CA GLU A 510 23.09 7.02 -2.96
C GLU A 510 22.40 6.64 -1.65
N SER A 511 23.03 5.78 -0.85
CA SER A 511 22.48 5.35 0.44
C SER A 511 22.30 6.54 1.40
N LYS A 512 23.26 7.48 1.41
CA LYS A 512 23.20 8.69 2.24
C LYS A 512 22.09 9.64 1.80
N ASN A 513 21.88 9.79 0.49
CA ASN A 513 20.75 10.56 -0.02
C ASN A 513 19.42 9.94 0.34
N ALA A 514 19.27 8.63 0.10
CA ALA A 514 18.03 7.91 0.43
C ALA A 514 17.72 8.03 1.94
N GLU A 515 18.74 7.92 2.81
CA GLU A 515 18.60 8.13 4.25
C GLU A 515 18.13 9.55 4.56
N SER A 516 18.79 10.59 3.99
CA SER A 516 18.45 11.99 4.27
C SER A 516 17.03 12.34 3.83
N LEU A 517 16.59 11.87 2.66
CA LEU A 517 15.22 12.06 2.18
C LEU A 517 14.18 11.35 3.07
N LYS A 518 14.51 10.16 3.58
CA LYS A 518 13.64 9.43 4.54
C LYS A 518 13.53 10.15 5.88
N LEU A 519 14.63 10.71 6.38
CA LEU A 519 14.65 11.49 7.63
C LEU A 519 13.87 12.79 7.49
N GLU A 520 14.04 13.55 6.39
CA GLU A 520 13.30 14.76 6.08
C GLU A 520 11.80 14.48 6.06
N ARG A 521 11.37 13.45 5.32
CA ARG A 521 9.98 13.01 5.28
C ARG A 521 9.45 12.64 6.67
N GLN A 522 10.23 11.91 7.47
CA GLN A 522 9.82 11.47 8.81
C GLN A 522 9.65 12.66 9.76
N SER A 523 10.52 13.67 9.66
CA SER A 523 10.43 14.92 10.44
C SER A 523 9.16 15.67 10.09
N ASP A 524 8.94 15.95 8.81
CA ASP A 524 7.81 16.76 8.34
C ASP A 524 6.47 16.07 8.60
N MET A 525 6.38 14.77 8.30
CA MET A 525 5.15 14.01 8.52
C MET A 525 4.89 13.73 10.01
N GLY A 526 5.92 13.70 10.84
CA GLY A 526 5.79 13.54 12.28
C GLY A 526 4.92 14.63 12.92
N VAL A 527 5.03 15.86 12.43
CA VAL A 527 4.23 16.99 12.90
C VAL A 527 2.74 16.73 12.68
N TYR A 528 2.35 16.25 11.49
CA TYR A 528 0.94 15.97 11.18
C TYR A 528 0.38 14.80 11.98
N VAL A 529 1.19 13.80 12.28
CA VAL A 529 0.80 12.71 13.18
C VAL A 529 0.45 13.27 14.57
N VAL A 530 1.29 14.17 15.12
CA VAL A 530 1.03 14.83 16.41
C VAL A 530 -0.27 15.66 16.35
N ILE A 531 -0.49 16.41 15.28
CA ILE A 531 -1.70 17.23 15.11
C ILE A 531 -2.96 16.33 15.08
N ILE A 532 -2.92 15.17 14.41
CA ILE A 532 -4.06 14.23 14.39
C ILE A 532 -4.33 13.67 15.81
N PHE A 533 -3.28 13.36 16.59
CA PHE A 533 -3.46 12.93 17.99
C PHE A 533 -4.08 14.03 18.85
N MET A 534 -3.62 15.27 18.72
CA MET A 534 -4.19 16.43 19.43
C MET A 534 -5.65 16.67 19.03
N SER A 535 -5.96 16.56 17.75
CA SER A 535 -7.33 16.70 17.24
C SER A 535 -8.25 15.61 17.79
N PHE A 536 -7.76 14.36 17.86
CA PHE A 536 -8.50 13.27 18.50
C PHE A 536 -8.72 13.51 20.00
N ALA A 537 -7.72 14.04 20.70
CA ALA A 537 -7.87 14.37 22.12
C ALA A 537 -8.93 15.45 22.37
N VAL A 538 -8.97 16.49 21.50
CA VAL A 538 -10.03 17.50 21.55
C VAL A 538 -11.40 16.91 21.24
N PHE A 539 -11.49 16.06 20.22
CA PHE A 539 -12.73 15.36 19.86
C PHE A 539 -13.24 14.52 21.05
N LEU A 540 -12.37 13.70 21.65
CA LEU A 540 -12.67 12.87 22.81
C LEU A 540 -13.18 13.72 24.00
N PHE A 541 -12.47 14.81 24.31
CA PHE A 541 -12.85 15.72 25.40
C PHE A 541 -14.25 16.31 25.20
N VAL A 542 -14.56 16.77 23.98
CA VAL A 542 -15.90 17.33 23.68
C VAL A 542 -16.97 16.25 23.77
N GLN A 543 -16.71 15.03 23.28
CA GLN A 543 -17.68 13.93 23.36
C GLN A 543 -17.97 13.52 24.81
N ILE A 544 -16.96 13.55 25.68
CA ILE A 544 -17.15 13.30 27.11
C ILE A 544 -18.05 14.37 27.74
N ILE A 545 -17.81 15.65 27.47
CA ILE A 545 -18.66 16.74 27.95
C ILE A 545 -20.11 16.56 27.44
N MET A 546 -20.28 16.19 26.18
CA MET A 546 -21.60 15.94 25.63
C MET A 546 -22.32 14.76 26.28
N SER A 547 -21.60 13.67 26.57
CA SER A 547 -22.16 12.47 27.20
C SER A 547 -22.47 12.70 28.68
N GLU A 548 -21.50 13.18 29.45
CA GLU A 548 -21.58 13.15 30.91
C GLU A 548 -22.18 14.43 31.49
N VAL A 549 -21.93 15.58 30.89
CA VAL A 549 -22.44 16.86 31.42
C VAL A 549 -23.75 17.25 30.74
N PHE A 550 -23.74 17.34 29.41
CA PHE A 550 -24.89 17.88 28.69
C PHE A 550 -26.09 16.94 28.74
N LEU A 551 -25.88 15.64 28.52
CA LEU A 551 -26.96 14.64 28.52
C LEU A 551 -27.58 14.47 29.92
N ASN A 552 -26.77 14.48 31.00
CA ASN A 552 -27.27 14.38 32.37
C ASN A 552 -28.10 15.62 32.78
N ILE A 553 -27.63 16.83 32.44
CA ILE A 553 -28.43 18.08 32.64
C ILE A 553 -29.79 17.98 31.92
N MET A 554 -29.81 17.35 30.74
CA MET A 554 -31.02 17.13 29.97
C MET A 554 -31.98 16.14 30.65
N LEU A 555 -31.46 15.06 31.19
CA LEU A 555 -32.26 14.07 31.92
C LEU A 555 -32.87 14.67 33.18
N GLU A 556 -32.13 15.48 33.94
CA GLU A 556 -32.61 16.15 35.15
C GLU A 556 -33.71 17.18 34.84
N ASN A 557 -33.68 17.80 33.67
CA ASN A 557 -34.67 18.78 33.23
C ASN A 557 -35.73 18.23 32.26
N ALA A 558 -35.82 16.91 32.12
CA ALA A 558 -36.71 16.24 31.15
C ALA A 558 -38.20 16.65 31.35
N ASP A 559 -38.64 16.83 32.58
CA ASP A 559 -40.02 17.27 32.87
C ASP A 559 -40.30 18.70 32.39
N ALA A 560 -39.35 19.62 32.52
CA ALA A 560 -39.47 20.99 32.03
C ALA A 560 -39.46 21.05 30.48
N LEU A 561 -38.66 20.16 29.86
CA LEU A 561 -38.55 20.02 28.40
C LEU A 561 -39.79 19.38 27.78
N SER A 562 -40.48 18.46 28.47
CA SER A 562 -41.72 17.85 27.99
C SER A 562 -42.85 18.89 27.78
N TYR A 563 -42.85 19.99 28.53
CA TYR A 563 -43.78 21.13 28.32
C TYR A 563 -43.42 21.97 27.08
N LEU A 564 -42.16 21.96 26.63
CA LEU A 564 -41.74 22.73 25.44
C LEU A 564 -41.91 21.93 24.14
N SER A 565 -41.86 20.59 24.20
CA SER A 565 -42.12 19.73 23.05
C SER A 565 -43.64 19.54 22.90
N SER A 566 -44.28 20.38 22.10
CA SER A 566 -45.71 20.33 21.81
C SER A 566 -46.16 18.93 21.36
N GLY A 567 -46.61 18.08 22.29
CA GLY A 567 -47.61 17.05 22.05
C GLY A 567 -47.18 15.69 21.48
N SER A 568 -45.93 15.43 21.19
CA SER A 568 -45.46 14.06 20.87
C SER A 568 -44.90 13.38 22.12
N GLY A 569 -45.71 12.55 22.76
CA GLY A 569 -45.35 11.81 23.99
C GLY A 569 -44.23 10.76 23.85
N VAL A 570 -43.25 11.03 22.99
CA VAL A 570 -42.07 10.22 22.82
C VAL A 570 -40.95 10.84 23.64
N GLY A 571 -40.62 10.23 24.78
CA GLY A 571 -39.52 10.68 25.62
C GLY A 571 -38.21 10.72 24.82
N PHE A 572 -37.33 11.67 25.13
CA PHE A 572 -36.00 11.80 24.51
C PHE A 572 -35.15 10.53 24.81
N PRO A 573 -34.70 9.80 23.77
CA PRO A 573 -33.97 8.54 23.97
C PRO A 573 -32.50 8.79 24.33
N ALA A 574 -32.24 9.40 25.49
CA ALA A 574 -30.92 9.82 25.95
C ALA A 574 -29.87 8.70 25.92
N GLN A 575 -30.27 7.51 26.29
CA GLN A 575 -29.38 6.32 26.31
C GLN A 575 -28.89 5.95 24.90
N LEU A 576 -29.74 6.08 23.86
CA LEU A 576 -29.32 5.86 22.47
C LEU A 576 -28.31 6.91 22.00
N TYR A 577 -28.49 8.17 22.42
CA TYR A 577 -27.53 9.24 22.09
C TYR A 577 -26.18 8.97 22.77
N GLN A 578 -26.16 8.54 24.04
CA GLN A 578 -24.93 8.19 24.76
C GLN A 578 -24.17 7.06 24.06
N MET A 579 -24.87 6.00 23.66
CA MET A 579 -24.27 4.88 22.91
C MET A 579 -23.67 5.35 21.57
N ILE A 580 -24.39 6.18 20.80
CA ILE A 580 -23.89 6.69 19.51
C ILE A 580 -22.68 7.60 19.71
N ILE A 581 -22.64 8.42 20.78
CA ILE A 581 -21.50 9.27 21.14
C ILE A 581 -20.27 8.39 21.45
N TYR A 582 -20.42 7.35 22.25
CA TYR A 582 -19.33 6.42 22.55
C TYR A 582 -18.80 5.75 21.27
N HIS A 583 -19.69 5.23 20.43
CA HIS A 583 -19.31 4.67 19.12
C HIS A 583 -18.60 5.69 18.23
N SER A 584 -19.00 6.97 18.28
CA SER A 584 -18.35 8.02 17.49
C SER A 584 -16.88 8.20 17.89
N VAL A 585 -16.56 8.11 19.19
CA VAL A 585 -15.18 8.16 19.71
C VAL A 585 -14.37 6.99 19.21
N LEU A 586 -14.92 5.77 19.29
CA LEU A 586 -14.23 4.55 18.87
C LEU A 586 -13.96 4.54 17.36
N ILE A 587 -14.98 4.82 16.56
CA ILE A 587 -14.88 4.86 15.09
C ILE A 587 -13.92 5.96 14.66
N HIS A 588 -14.06 7.17 15.23
CA HIS A 588 -13.18 8.29 14.92
C HIS A 588 -11.73 7.99 15.31
N GLY A 589 -11.49 7.41 16.49
CA GLY A 589 -10.15 7.02 16.93
C GLY A 589 -9.51 5.98 16.02
N PHE A 590 -10.26 4.95 15.62
CA PHE A 590 -9.78 3.94 14.69
C PHE A 590 -9.44 4.54 13.31
N CYS A 591 -10.34 5.33 12.75
CA CYS A 591 -10.19 5.99 11.46
C CYS A 591 -9.02 6.99 11.44
N SER A 592 -8.94 7.86 12.45
CA SER A 592 -7.86 8.86 12.58
C SER A 592 -6.49 8.21 12.74
N GLY A 593 -6.42 7.08 13.46
CA GLY A 593 -5.19 6.31 13.59
C GLY A 593 -4.69 5.73 12.27
N LEU A 594 -5.59 5.24 11.40
CA LEU A 594 -5.22 4.77 10.06
C LEU A 594 -4.67 5.91 9.20
N VAL A 595 -5.32 7.08 9.25
CA VAL A 595 -4.87 8.29 8.51
C VAL A 595 -3.50 8.75 9.03
N ALA A 596 -3.31 8.81 10.36
CA ALA A 596 -2.03 9.15 10.98
C ALA A 596 -0.90 8.22 10.50
N GLY A 597 -1.18 6.93 10.36
CA GLY A 597 -0.21 5.98 9.83
C GLY A 597 0.09 6.12 8.35
N MET A 598 -0.93 6.42 7.56
CA MET A 598 -0.77 6.67 6.13
C MET A 598 0.06 7.93 5.88
N MET A 599 -0.18 9.00 6.65
CA MET A 599 0.60 10.23 6.56
C MET A 599 2.02 10.05 7.10
N GLY A 600 2.19 9.48 8.30
CA GLY A 600 3.51 9.34 8.93
C GLY A 600 4.42 8.30 8.29
N GLY A 601 3.88 7.17 7.83
CA GLY A 601 4.63 6.03 7.30
C GLY A 601 4.35 5.68 5.84
N GLY A 602 3.40 6.35 5.18
CA GLY A 602 2.99 6.03 3.80
C GLY A 602 2.30 4.67 3.66
N SER A 603 1.86 4.06 4.76
CA SER A 603 1.27 2.72 4.76
C SER A 603 0.09 2.62 5.72
N ILE A 604 -1.04 2.08 5.25
CA ILE A 604 -2.20 1.77 6.08
C ILE A 604 -1.82 0.77 7.18
N LYS A 605 -0.98 -0.23 6.85
CA LYS A 605 -0.50 -1.23 7.80
C LYS A 605 0.25 -0.60 8.98
N GLY A 606 1.03 0.46 8.72
CA GLY A 606 1.70 1.25 9.75
C GLY A 606 0.75 2.04 10.64
N GLY A 607 -0.46 2.34 10.15
CA GLY A 607 -1.50 3.06 10.88
C GLY A 607 -2.17 2.25 11.99
N ILE A 608 -2.17 0.92 11.88
CA ILE A 608 -2.85 0.04 12.85
C ILE A 608 -2.33 0.27 14.28
N LYS A 609 -1.03 0.56 14.47
CA LYS A 609 -0.48 0.90 15.79
C LYS A 609 -1.10 2.16 16.39
N TYR A 610 -1.30 3.20 15.57
CA TYR A 610 -1.91 4.46 16.01
C TYR A 610 -3.41 4.30 16.24
N SER A 611 -4.09 3.50 15.40
CA SER A 611 -5.49 3.12 15.60
C SER A 611 -5.69 2.37 16.93
N CYS A 612 -4.83 1.40 17.24
CA CYS A 612 -4.90 0.69 18.51
C CYS A 612 -4.67 1.64 19.72
N MET A 613 -3.71 2.59 19.60
CA MET A 613 -3.45 3.56 20.67
C MET A 613 -4.63 4.50 20.90
N MET A 614 -5.22 5.05 19.82
CA MET A 614 -6.37 5.97 19.91
C MET A 614 -7.62 5.23 20.39
N LEU A 615 -7.85 4.00 19.92
CA LEU A 615 -8.98 3.18 20.31
C LEU A 615 -8.90 2.82 21.80
N LEU A 616 -7.72 2.40 22.27
CA LEU A 616 -7.48 2.10 23.68
C LEU A 616 -7.64 3.35 24.55
N ALA A 617 -7.06 4.49 24.13
CA ALA A 617 -7.19 5.75 24.86
C ALA A 617 -8.66 6.20 24.92
N GLY A 618 -9.41 6.11 23.81
CA GLY A 618 -10.82 6.44 23.75
C GLY A 618 -11.66 5.58 24.68
N ALA A 619 -11.50 4.25 24.61
CA ALA A 619 -12.24 3.32 25.47
C ALA A 619 -11.92 3.52 26.97
N VAL A 620 -10.62 3.59 27.32
CA VAL A 620 -10.21 3.72 28.74
C VAL A 620 -10.63 5.06 29.33
N ILE A 621 -10.39 6.17 28.64
CA ILE A 621 -10.69 7.51 29.17
C ILE A 621 -12.20 7.70 29.28
N PHE A 622 -12.98 7.29 28.26
CA PHE A 622 -14.43 7.43 28.27
C PHE A 622 -15.06 6.62 29.43
N ASN A 623 -14.70 5.35 29.58
CA ASN A 623 -15.22 4.49 30.64
C ASN A 623 -14.74 4.93 32.03
N LEU A 624 -13.50 5.43 32.16
CA LEU A 624 -12.99 5.93 33.44
C LEU A 624 -13.74 7.19 33.88
N VAL A 625 -14.05 8.11 32.97
CA VAL A 625 -14.84 9.31 33.30
C VAL A 625 -16.27 8.95 33.63
N ALA A 626 -16.90 8.05 32.87
CA ALA A 626 -18.25 7.54 33.18
C ALA A 626 -18.34 6.82 34.54
N MET A 627 -17.22 6.27 35.03
CA MET A 627 -17.17 5.64 36.37
C MET A 627 -17.00 6.66 37.53
N ILE A 628 -16.38 7.81 37.24
CA ILE A 628 -16.07 8.85 38.26
C ILE A 628 -17.22 9.83 38.42
N MET A 629 -17.92 10.14 37.34
CA MET A 629 -19.06 11.07 37.32
C MET A 629 -20.38 10.35 37.54
#